data_9aacdd6c549a3e8cba1371c4e818662a
#
_entry.id   9aacdd6c549a3e8cba1371c4e818662a
#
_cell.length_a   1.000
_cell.length_b   1.000
_cell.length_c   1.000
_cell.angle_alpha   90.00
_cell.angle_beta   90.00
_cell.angle_gamma   90.00
#
_symmetry.space_group_name_H-M   'P 1'
#
loop_
_entity.id
_entity.type
_entity.pdbx_description
1 polymer ?
#
loop_
_entity_poly.entity_id
_entity_poly.type
_entity_poly.pdbx_seq_one_letter_code
_entity_poly.pdbx_strand_id
1 'polypeptide(L)'
;MRHRKSGRQLNRNASHRKAMFKNMANSLLLHETIKTTLPKAKELRRVVEPLITRAKSDSVANRRHIFSKLRDDAMVAKLFTQVGPFYKDRPGGYVRILKAGFRPGDKAPMALVQLVDFESVEEVVIEAPKEETKTKAPKEES
;
A
#
# COMPACT_ATOMS: atom_id res chain seq x y z
N MET A 1 30.37 -17.76 1.01
CA MET A 1 29.12 -18.33 1.56
C MET A 1 28.26 -17.24 2.22
N ARG A 2 26.93 -17.30 2.08
CA ARG A 2 26.00 -16.26 2.59
C ARG A 2 25.24 -16.77 3.83
N HIS A 3 25.94 -17.15 4.86
CA HIS A 3 25.30 -17.61 6.09
C HIS A 3 24.52 -16.48 6.78
N ARG A 4 23.28 -16.77 7.20
CA ARG A 4 22.35 -15.85 7.88
C ARG A 4 22.05 -14.54 7.12
N LYS A 5 22.40 -14.45 5.84
CA LYS A 5 22.06 -13.31 4.98
C LYS A 5 20.86 -13.68 4.12
N SER A 6 19.71 -13.13 4.42
CA SER A 6 18.49 -13.30 3.65
C SER A 6 18.20 -12.05 2.81
N GLY A 7 17.37 -12.23 1.79
CA GLY A 7 16.96 -11.14 0.91
C GLY A 7 17.87 -10.95 -0.31
N ARG A 8 17.31 -10.29 -1.33
CA ARG A 8 18.00 -9.94 -2.56
C ARG A 8 18.76 -8.64 -2.39
N GLN A 9 19.99 -8.59 -2.89
CA GLN A 9 20.81 -7.38 -2.85
C GLN A 9 20.32 -6.30 -3.84
N LEU A 10 19.72 -6.70 -4.95
CA LEU A 10 19.18 -5.81 -6.00
C LEU A 10 20.22 -4.83 -6.55
N ASN A 11 21.48 -5.25 -6.57
CA ASN A 11 22.64 -4.44 -7.00
C ASN A 11 22.73 -3.08 -6.29
N ARG A 12 22.39 -3.04 -5.00
CA ARG A 12 22.42 -1.84 -4.16
C ARG A 12 23.13 -2.08 -2.85
N ASN A 13 23.76 -1.03 -2.30
CA ASN A 13 24.27 -1.07 -0.93
C ASN A 13 23.11 -1.09 0.10
N ALA A 14 23.43 -1.37 1.34
CA ALA A 14 22.42 -1.52 2.40
C ALA A 14 21.58 -0.25 2.62
N SER A 15 22.22 0.91 2.64
CA SER A 15 21.53 2.21 2.85
C SER A 15 20.57 2.53 1.70
N HIS A 16 21.02 2.38 0.46
CA HIS A 16 20.21 2.60 -0.74
C HIS A 16 19.03 1.64 -0.81
N ARG A 17 19.25 0.36 -0.51
CA ARG A 17 18.18 -0.65 -0.49
C ARG A 17 17.13 -0.35 0.58
N LYS A 18 17.56 0.06 1.78
CA LYS A 18 16.65 0.46 2.87
C LYS A 18 15.80 1.67 2.47
N ALA A 19 16.42 2.70 1.88
CA ALA A 19 15.72 3.89 1.40
C ALA A 19 14.73 3.55 0.28
N MET A 20 15.11 2.70 -0.66
CA MET A 20 14.22 2.25 -1.73
C MET A 20 12.97 1.56 -1.18
N PHE A 21 13.12 0.60 -0.28
CA PHE A 21 11.98 -0.10 0.29
C PHE A 21 11.11 0.77 1.18
N LYS A 22 11.70 1.74 1.90
CA LYS A 22 10.94 2.76 2.62
C LYS A 22 10.02 3.54 1.68
N ASN A 23 10.56 4.05 0.58
CA ASN A 23 9.80 4.81 -0.40
C ASN A 23 8.72 3.94 -1.10
N MET A 24 9.05 2.71 -1.43
CA MET A 24 8.08 1.77 -2.03
C MET A 24 6.96 1.40 -1.06
N ALA A 25 7.26 1.23 0.23
CA ALA A 25 6.25 0.96 1.26
C ALA A 25 5.30 2.16 1.42
N ASN A 26 5.82 3.37 1.48
CA ASN A 26 5.00 4.59 1.51
C ASN A 26 4.13 4.71 0.27
N SER A 27 4.68 4.46 -0.92
CA SER A 27 3.92 4.47 -2.18
C SER A 27 2.80 3.42 -2.20
N LEU A 28 3.06 2.21 -1.69
CA LEU A 28 2.05 1.16 -1.61
C LEU A 28 0.92 1.53 -0.64
N LEU A 29 1.25 2.12 0.50
CA LEU A 29 0.23 2.58 1.46
C LEU A 29 -0.58 3.75 0.92
N LEU A 30 0.04 4.64 0.14
CA LEU A 30 -0.63 5.78 -0.47
C LEU A 30 -1.57 5.36 -1.60
N HIS A 31 -1.06 4.61 -2.57
CA HIS A 31 -1.76 4.26 -3.81
C HIS A 31 -2.44 2.90 -3.78
N GLU A 32 -2.21 2.08 -2.73
CA GLU A 32 -2.80 0.75 -2.54
C GLU A 32 -2.40 -0.28 -3.60
N THR A 33 -2.05 0.17 -4.79
CA THR A 33 -1.52 -0.64 -5.89
C THR A 33 -0.35 0.08 -6.56
N ILE A 34 0.79 -0.60 -6.69
CA ILE A 34 1.96 -0.08 -7.39
C ILE A 34 2.50 -1.10 -8.40
N LYS A 35 3.13 -0.60 -9.46
CA LYS A 35 3.81 -1.43 -10.47
C LYS A 35 5.32 -1.36 -10.28
N THR A 36 5.97 -2.51 -10.18
CA THR A 36 7.42 -2.61 -10.01
C THR A 36 7.97 -3.89 -10.64
N THR A 37 9.26 -4.10 -10.56
CA THR A 37 9.86 -5.36 -11.02
C THR A 37 9.55 -6.50 -10.06
N LEU A 38 9.41 -7.71 -10.57
CA LEU A 38 9.04 -8.89 -9.78
C LEU A 38 10.00 -9.18 -8.59
N PRO A 39 11.33 -9.08 -8.73
CA PRO A 39 12.24 -9.25 -7.59
C PRO A 39 12.01 -8.21 -6.47
N LYS A 40 11.79 -6.94 -6.83
CA LYS A 40 11.48 -5.88 -5.86
C LYS A 40 10.14 -6.13 -5.17
N ALA A 41 9.13 -6.55 -5.91
CA ALA A 41 7.81 -6.89 -5.38
C ALA A 41 7.90 -7.98 -4.30
N LYS A 42 8.64 -9.05 -4.57
CA LYS A 42 8.83 -10.16 -3.63
C LYS A 42 9.54 -9.74 -2.35
N GLU A 43 10.52 -8.85 -2.43
CA GLU A 43 11.20 -8.33 -1.24
C GLU A 43 10.36 -7.28 -0.50
N LEU A 44 9.61 -6.44 -1.23
CA LEU A 44 8.71 -5.44 -0.64
C LEU A 44 7.67 -6.09 0.29
N ARG A 45 7.10 -7.22 -0.10
CA ARG A 45 6.17 -7.98 0.73
C ARG A 45 6.75 -8.30 2.11
N ARG A 46 8.03 -8.72 2.16
CA ARG A 46 8.74 -9.01 3.42
C ARG A 46 8.95 -7.79 4.31
N VAL A 47 8.90 -6.60 3.73
CA VAL A 47 9.03 -5.32 4.47
C VAL A 47 7.67 -4.84 4.96
N VAL A 48 6.64 -4.88 4.12
CA VAL A 48 5.33 -4.29 4.39
C VAL A 48 4.48 -5.16 5.32
N GLU A 49 4.45 -6.47 5.11
CA GLU A 49 3.57 -7.34 5.91
C GLU A 49 3.85 -7.29 7.43
N PRO A 50 5.10 -7.27 7.90
CA PRO A 50 5.38 -7.07 9.32
C PRO A 50 4.89 -5.73 9.88
N LEU A 51 4.92 -4.66 9.06
CA LEU A 51 4.40 -3.35 9.45
C LEU A 51 2.88 -3.40 9.64
N ILE A 52 2.15 -4.03 8.73
CA ILE A 52 0.70 -4.21 8.83
C ILE A 52 0.34 -5.07 10.05
N THR A 53 1.06 -6.17 10.27
CA THR A 53 0.84 -7.02 11.44
C THR A 53 1.01 -6.24 12.75
N ARG A 54 2.03 -5.39 12.84
CA ARG A 54 2.26 -4.54 14.01
C ARG A 54 1.20 -3.45 14.17
N ALA A 55 0.67 -2.93 13.08
CA ALA A 55 -0.36 -1.91 13.08
C ALA A 55 -1.74 -2.39 13.56
N LYS A 56 -1.96 -3.69 13.63
CA LYS A 56 -3.20 -4.26 14.21
C LYS A 56 -3.39 -3.93 15.69
N SER A 57 -2.29 -3.68 16.39
CA SER A 57 -2.29 -3.26 17.80
C SER A 57 -1.78 -1.83 17.89
N ASP A 58 -2.69 -0.89 18.12
CA ASP A 58 -2.35 0.52 18.24
C ASP A 58 -1.77 0.81 19.63
N SER A 59 -0.50 1.14 19.67
CA SER A 59 0.22 1.58 20.86
C SER A 59 1.28 2.61 20.49
N VAL A 60 1.67 3.44 21.44
CA VAL A 60 2.73 4.45 21.24
C VAL A 60 4.04 3.78 20.81
N ALA A 61 4.38 2.63 21.39
CA ALA A 61 5.56 1.88 21.01
C ALA A 61 5.51 1.38 19.56
N ASN A 62 4.37 0.85 19.13
CA ASN A 62 4.16 0.38 17.76
C ASN A 62 4.20 1.55 16.75
N ARG A 63 3.56 2.68 17.07
CA ARG A 63 3.60 3.89 16.23
C ARG A 63 5.03 4.41 16.06
N ARG A 64 5.80 4.51 17.14
CA ARG A 64 7.21 4.93 17.11
C ARG A 64 8.06 3.96 16.28
N HIS A 65 7.86 2.66 16.42
CA HIS A 65 8.59 1.65 15.66
C HIS A 65 8.30 1.77 14.15
N ILE A 66 7.04 1.88 13.75
CA ILE A 66 6.65 2.02 12.34
C ILE A 66 7.14 3.35 11.78
N PHE A 67 7.02 4.45 12.53
CA PHE A 67 7.57 5.73 12.12
C PHE A 67 9.09 5.66 11.90
N SER A 68 9.83 4.94 12.71
CA SER A 68 11.27 4.74 12.50
C SER A 68 11.60 4.06 11.16
N LYS A 69 10.67 3.31 10.61
CA LYS A 69 10.82 2.61 9.32
C LYS A 69 10.33 3.43 8.13
N LEU A 70 9.18 4.09 8.27
CA LEU A 70 8.52 4.82 7.17
C LEU A 70 8.94 6.30 7.08
N ARG A 71 9.14 6.96 8.21
CA ARG A 71 9.48 8.40 8.31
C ARG A 71 8.46 9.30 7.58
N ASP A 72 7.19 8.93 7.64
CA ASP A 72 6.07 9.66 7.06
C ASP A 72 4.87 9.57 7.99
N ASP A 73 4.48 10.69 8.59
CA ASP A 73 3.41 10.75 9.58
C ASP A 73 2.05 10.41 8.97
N ALA A 74 1.79 10.85 7.74
CA ALA A 74 0.52 10.58 7.06
C ALA A 74 0.35 9.08 6.78
N MET A 75 1.41 8.40 6.32
CA MET A 75 1.36 6.96 6.06
C MET A 75 1.28 6.15 7.36
N VAL A 76 1.92 6.59 8.42
CA VAL A 76 1.77 5.98 9.76
C VAL A 76 0.34 6.14 10.26
N ALA A 77 -0.25 7.32 10.13
CA ALA A 77 -1.65 7.56 10.49
C ALA A 77 -2.59 6.65 9.68
N LYS A 78 -2.47 6.60 8.36
CA LYS A 78 -3.27 5.72 7.48
C LYS A 78 -3.14 4.25 7.88
N LEU A 79 -1.94 3.81 8.19
CA LEU A 79 -1.67 2.43 8.58
C LEU A 79 -2.40 2.03 9.87
N PHE A 80 -2.43 2.89 10.88
CA PHE A 80 -3.11 2.60 12.16
C PHE A 80 -4.62 2.87 12.13
N THR A 81 -5.09 3.82 11.33
CA THR A 81 -6.52 4.19 11.31
C THR A 81 -7.34 3.38 10.32
N GLN A 82 -6.75 2.96 9.21
CA GLN A 82 -7.45 2.28 8.10
C GLN A 82 -6.94 0.86 7.87
N VAL A 83 -5.67 0.70 7.56
CA VAL A 83 -5.10 -0.59 7.10
C VAL A 83 -5.04 -1.61 8.23
N GLY A 84 -4.55 -1.23 9.41
CA GLY A 84 -4.45 -2.12 10.58
C GLY A 84 -5.81 -2.69 11.01
N PRO A 85 -6.82 -1.84 11.26
CA PRO A 85 -8.16 -2.29 11.59
C PRO A 85 -8.81 -3.16 10.52
N PHE A 86 -8.62 -2.84 9.23
CA PHE A 86 -9.14 -3.62 8.12
C PHE A 86 -8.63 -5.07 8.12
N TYR A 87 -7.33 -5.25 8.37
CA TYR A 87 -6.71 -6.58 8.38
C TYR A 87 -6.67 -7.24 9.76
N LYS A 88 -7.40 -6.73 10.74
CA LYS A 88 -7.34 -7.22 12.12
C LYS A 88 -7.52 -8.73 12.24
N ASP A 89 -8.48 -9.28 11.52
CA ASP A 89 -8.84 -10.71 11.57
C ASP A 89 -8.05 -11.58 10.61
N ARG A 90 -7.28 -10.98 9.70
CA ARG A 90 -6.47 -11.72 8.72
C ARG A 90 -5.12 -12.09 9.33
N PRO A 91 -4.74 -13.38 9.36
CA PRO A 91 -3.51 -13.82 10.04
C PRO A 91 -2.23 -13.53 9.26
N GLY A 92 -2.31 -12.99 8.05
CA GLY A 92 -1.18 -12.67 7.17
C GLY A 92 -1.61 -12.60 5.72
N GLY A 93 -0.64 -12.47 4.80
CA GLY A 93 -0.95 -12.41 3.36
C GLY A 93 -1.72 -11.15 2.97
N TYR A 94 -1.29 -9.99 3.47
CA TYR A 94 -1.95 -8.70 3.20
C TYR A 94 -1.62 -8.13 1.83
N VAL A 95 -0.56 -8.63 1.20
CA VAL A 95 -0.03 -8.12 -0.06
C VAL A 95 -0.14 -9.18 -1.14
N ARG A 96 -0.78 -8.83 -2.25
CA ARG A 96 -0.89 -9.66 -3.46
C ARG A 96 0.10 -9.18 -4.51
N ILE A 97 0.79 -10.12 -5.14
CA ILE A 97 1.72 -9.84 -6.25
C ILE A 97 1.18 -10.52 -7.50
N LEU A 98 0.86 -9.73 -8.52
CA LEU A 98 0.40 -10.20 -9.81
C LEU A 98 1.48 -9.96 -10.85
N LYS A 99 1.84 -10.98 -11.62
CA LYS A 99 2.79 -10.84 -12.73
C LYS A 99 2.16 -9.99 -13.84
N ALA A 100 2.87 -8.98 -14.30
CA ALA A 100 2.38 -7.99 -15.27
C ALA A 100 3.22 -7.98 -16.57
N GLY A 101 3.72 -9.13 -16.98
CA GLY A 101 4.51 -9.26 -18.22
C GLY A 101 5.93 -8.70 -18.09
N PHE A 102 6.42 -8.13 -19.19
CA PHE A 102 7.79 -7.64 -19.31
C PHE A 102 7.79 -6.14 -19.66
N ARG A 103 8.78 -5.43 -19.15
CA ARG A 103 8.98 -4.02 -19.45
C ARG A 103 9.54 -3.84 -20.85
N PRO A 104 9.00 -2.92 -21.68
CA PRO A 104 9.60 -2.55 -22.95
C PRO A 104 11.03 -2.03 -22.74
N GLY A 105 11.92 -2.41 -23.63
CA GLY A 105 13.33 -2.03 -23.60
C GLY A 105 14.23 -3.11 -23.01
N ASP A 106 14.20 -3.33 -21.71
CA ASP A 106 15.10 -4.27 -21.02
C ASP A 106 14.47 -5.64 -20.72
N LYS A 107 13.20 -5.84 -21.09
CA LYS A 107 12.42 -7.07 -20.81
C LYS A 107 12.44 -7.50 -19.32
N ALA A 108 12.57 -6.56 -18.39
CA ALA A 108 12.49 -6.89 -16.98
C ALA A 108 11.11 -7.44 -16.62
N PRO A 109 11.01 -8.54 -15.83
CA PRO A 109 9.72 -9.05 -15.38
C PRO A 109 9.07 -8.04 -14.44
N MET A 110 7.87 -7.60 -14.78
CA MET A 110 7.09 -6.63 -14.01
C MET A 110 6.03 -7.33 -13.16
N ALA A 111 5.64 -6.67 -12.09
CA ALA A 111 4.57 -7.12 -11.21
C ALA A 111 3.76 -5.94 -10.68
N LEU A 112 2.47 -6.19 -10.46
CA LEU A 112 1.59 -5.33 -9.67
C LEU A 112 1.63 -5.82 -8.23
N VAL A 113 1.83 -4.91 -7.30
CA VAL A 113 1.77 -5.16 -5.87
C VAL A 113 0.57 -4.40 -5.33
N GLN A 114 -0.34 -5.09 -4.69
CA GLN A 114 -1.57 -4.48 -4.16
C GLN A 114 -1.88 -4.97 -2.76
N LEU A 115 -2.54 -4.13 -1.99
CA LEU A 115 -3.16 -4.51 -0.72
C LEU A 115 -4.42 -5.32 -1.02
N VAL A 116 -4.54 -6.51 -0.41
CA VAL A 116 -5.61 -7.47 -0.72
C VAL A 116 -6.95 -6.94 -0.24
N ASP A 117 -7.90 -6.80 -1.18
CA ASP A 117 -9.29 -6.41 -0.90
C ASP A 117 -9.44 -5.10 -0.11
N PHE A 118 -8.40 -4.26 -0.10
CA PHE A 118 -8.39 -2.97 0.57
C PHE A 118 -8.70 -1.85 -0.42
N GLU A 119 -9.72 -1.07 -0.10
CA GLU A 119 -10.07 0.18 -0.80
C GLU A 119 -10.15 1.28 0.26
N SER A 120 -9.50 2.41 -0.01
CA SER A 120 -9.55 3.53 0.92
C SER A 120 -10.94 4.16 0.93
N VAL A 121 -11.35 4.64 2.10
CA VAL A 121 -12.66 5.27 2.29
C VAL A 121 -12.84 6.51 1.41
N GLU A 122 -11.76 7.10 0.91
CA GLU A 122 -11.80 8.28 0.05
C GLU A 122 -12.34 7.98 -1.36
N GLU A 123 -12.19 6.75 -1.87
CA GLU A 123 -12.76 6.36 -3.17
C GLU A 123 -14.26 6.05 -3.10
N VAL A 124 -14.75 5.62 -1.94
CA VAL A 124 -16.17 5.28 -1.74
C VAL A 124 -17.06 6.54 -1.72
N VAL A 125 -16.52 7.71 -1.38
CA VAL A 125 -17.28 8.97 -1.31
C VAL A 125 -17.53 9.57 -2.71
N ILE A 126 -16.78 9.17 -3.74
CA ILE A 126 -16.90 9.72 -5.09
C ILE A 126 -18.00 9.01 -5.92
N GLU A 127 -18.45 7.83 -5.50
CA GLU A 127 -19.53 7.09 -6.19
C GLU A 127 -20.94 7.24 -5.55
N ALA A 128 -21.19 8.30 -4.78
CA ALA A 128 -22.56 8.61 -4.38
C ALA A 128 -23.33 9.13 -5.61
N PRO A 129 -24.47 8.51 -5.98
CA PRO A 129 -25.21 8.91 -7.16
C PRO A 129 -25.70 10.35 -7.03
N LYS A 130 -25.45 11.16 -8.04
CA LYS A 130 -26.09 12.47 -8.20
C LYS A 130 -27.58 12.24 -8.39
N GLU A 131 -28.38 12.40 -7.36
CA GLU A 131 -29.82 12.55 -7.51
C GLU A 131 -30.09 13.84 -8.31
N GLU A 132 -30.59 13.64 -9.52
CA GLU A 132 -31.16 14.71 -10.33
C GLU A 132 -32.43 15.24 -9.64
N THR A 133 -32.33 16.34 -8.95
CA THR A 133 -33.50 17.13 -8.57
C THR A 133 -34.05 17.84 -9.80
N LYS A 134 -35.02 17.18 -10.46
CA LYS A 134 -35.92 17.85 -11.42
C LYS A 134 -36.83 18.79 -10.65
N THR A 135 -36.47 20.03 -10.57
CA THR A 135 -37.38 21.11 -10.17
C THR A 135 -38.36 21.37 -11.29
N LYS A 136 -39.60 20.90 -11.09
CA LYS A 136 -40.77 21.27 -11.89
C LYS A 136 -41.13 22.74 -11.57
N ALA A 137 -41.04 23.63 -12.57
CA ALA A 137 -41.57 24.97 -12.49
C ALA A 137 -43.14 24.95 -12.56
N PRO A 138 -43.85 25.72 -11.73
CA PRO A 138 -45.28 25.88 -11.93
C PRO A 138 -45.55 26.90 -13.04
N LYS A 139 -46.46 26.53 -13.95
CA LYS A 139 -47.08 27.44 -14.89
C LYS A 139 -48.11 28.28 -14.13
N GLU A 140 -47.98 29.59 -14.15
CA GLU A 140 -49.10 30.51 -13.88
C GLU A 140 -49.87 30.76 -15.17
N GLU A 141 -51.16 30.46 -15.12
CA GLU A 141 -52.13 30.98 -16.06
C GLU A 141 -52.65 32.36 -15.57
N SER A 142 -52.74 33.30 -16.49
CA SER A 142 -53.74 34.38 -16.54
C SER A 142 -53.82 34.89 -17.95
#